data_ad28949843bb869a7f22d5794392bb44
#
_entry.id   ad28949843bb869a7f22d5794392bb44
#
_cell.length_a   1.000
_cell.length_b   1.000
_cell.length_c   1.000
_cell.angle_alpha   90.00
_cell.angle_beta   90.00
_cell.angle_gamma   90.00
#
_symmetry.space_group_name_H-M   'P 1'
#
loop_
_entity.id
_entity.type
_entity.pdbx_description
1 polymer ?
#
loop_
_entity_poly.entity_id
_entity_poly.type
_entity_poly.pdbx_seq_one_letter_code
_entity_poly.pdbx_strand_id
1 'polypeptide(L)'
;LRECGTTPLLTSEQEMKLAQTIEIGKMPEATDEQKRMAAEAKKEMANANLRLVVSIAKKYPGRGMPFLDLIQEGNMGLLKAVDKFDYTKGYKFSTYATWWIRQAITRSIADQARTIRVPVHMVETINKLKRIQRQMTLELNREPTEAELAKKMNTTEEKVRDCLLY
;
A
#
# COMPACT_ATOMS: atom_id res chain seq x y z
N LEU A 1 5.94 -15.37 10.82
CA LEU A 1 7.25 -14.76 10.44
C LEU A 1 8.35 -15.80 10.14
N ARG A 2 8.36 -16.95 10.81
CA ARG A 2 9.33 -18.02 10.53
C ARG A 2 9.15 -18.61 9.13
N GLU A 3 7.93 -18.78 8.67
CA GLU A 3 7.60 -19.31 7.32
C GLU A 3 8.03 -18.38 6.18
N CYS A 4 8.04 -17.06 6.43
CA CYS A 4 8.51 -16.09 5.41
C CYS A 4 10.01 -16.23 5.08
N GLY A 5 10.81 -16.83 5.98
CA GLY A 5 12.26 -17.02 5.78
C GLY A 5 12.64 -18.25 4.98
N THR A 6 11.73 -19.20 4.82
CA THR A 6 12.00 -20.50 4.19
C THR A 6 11.69 -20.55 2.70
N THR A 7 10.86 -19.63 2.19
CA THR A 7 10.48 -19.58 0.78
C THR A 7 11.59 -18.91 -0.05
N PRO A 8 12.14 -19.56 -1.09
CA PRO A 8 13.18 -18.98 -1.92
C PRO A 8 12.65 -17.79 -2.74
N LEU A 9 13.54 -16.85 -3.05
CA LEU A 9 13.24 -15.74 -3.94
C LEU A 9 13.10 -16.25 -5.38
N LEU A 10 12.14 -15.70 -6.11
CA LEU A 10 11.95 -16.01 -7.53
C LEU A 10 12.96 -15.22 -8.39
N THR A 11 13.46 -15.88 -9.45
CA THR A 11 14.17 -15.20 -10.54
C THR A 11 13.19 -14.50 -11.47
N SER A 12 13.67 -13.58 -12.30
CA SER A 12 12.82 -12.88 -13.28
C SER A 12 12.14 -13.83 -14.26
N GLU A 13 12.83 -14.92 -14.64
CA GLU A 13 12.25 -15.96 -15.51
C GLU A 13 11.14 -16.75 -14.82
N GLN A 14 11.32 -17.09 -13.55
CA GLN A 14 10.31 -17.76 -12.75
C GLN A 14 9.08 -16.88 -12.54
N GLU A 15 9.26 -15.59 -12.23
CA GLU A 15 8.17 -14.62 -12.13
C GLU A 15 7.37 -14.53 -13.43
N MET A 16 8.06 -14.49 -14.57
CA MET A 16 7.43 -14.44 -15.89
C MET A 16 6.62 -15.70 -16.18
N LYS A 17 7.16 -16.89 -15.92
CA LYS A 17 6.45 -18.15 -16.10
C LYS A 17 5.19 -18.23 -15.24
N LEU A 18 5.28 -17.85 -13.96
CA LEU A 18 4.14 -17.82 -13.07
C LEU A 18 3.09 -16.82 -13.55
N ALA A 19 3.49 -15.64 -13.98
CA ALA A 19 2.59 -14.63 -14.51
C ALA A 19 1.87 -15.10 -15.78
N GLN A 20 2.56 -15.78 -16.69
CA GLN A 20 1.97 -16.40 -17.89
C GLN A 20 0.94 -17.47 -17.51
N THR A 21 1.27 -18.35 -16.58
CA THR A 21 0.34 -19.38 -16.08
C THR A 21 -0.91 -18.77 -15.47
N ILE A 22 -0.76 -17.70 -14.70
CA ILE A 22 -1.88 -16.98 -14.11
C ILE A 22 -2.77 -16.36 -15.19
N GLU A 23 -2.18 -15.80 -16.23
CA GLU A 23 -2.93 -15.15 -17.31
C GLU A 23 -3.71 -16.16 -18.15
N ILE A 24 -3.11 -17.31 -18.47
CA ILE A 24 -3.78 -18.43 -19.15
C ILE A 24 -5.02 -18.88 -18.37
N GLY A 25 -4.91 -19.01 -17.04
CA GLY A 25 -6.02 -19.41 -16.19
C GLY A 25 -7.16 -18.37 -16.08
N LYS A 26 -6.92 -17.12 -16.47
CA LYS A 26 -7.93 -16.07 -16.53
C LYS A 26 -8.75 -16.06 -17.83
N MET A 27 -8.28 -16.72 -18.85
CA MET A 27 -8.98 -16.77 -20.14
C MET A 27 -10.34 -17.46 -19.97
N PRO A 28 -11.40 -17.00 -20.67
CA PRO A 28 -12.72 -17.60 -20.57
C PRO A 28 -12.74 -19.08 -20.98
N GLU A 29 -11.84 -19.46 -21.89
CA GLU A 29 -11.70 -20.80 -22.47
C GLU A 29 -10.78 -21.72 -21.64
N ALA A 30 -10.26 -21.25 -20.50
CA ALA A 30 -9.32 -22.01 -19.68
C ALA A 30 -9.97 -23.29 -19.14
N THR A 31 -9.26 -24.40 -19.27
CA THR A 31 -9.66 -25.69 -18.70
C THR A 31 -9.59 -25.66 -17.17
N ASP A 32 -10.28 -26.59 -16.52
CA ASP A 32 -10.26 -26.68 -15.05
C ASP A 32 -8.83 -26.95 -14.51
N GLU A 33 -8.03 -27.69 -15.26
CA GLU A 33 -6.62 -27.91 -14.94
C GLU A 33 -5.80 -26.62 -15.04
N GLN A 34 -5.98 -25.84 -16.09
CA GLN A 34 -5.33 -24.53 -16.24
C GLN A 34 -5.73 -23.54 -15.15
N LYS A 35 -6.98 -23.53 -14.74
CA LYS A 35 -7.46 -22.72 -13.60
C LYS A 35 -6.82 -23.15 -12.28
N ARG A 36 -6.66 -24.47 -12.06
CA ARG A 36 -5.98 -24.99 -10.87
C ARG A 36 -4.50 -24.61 -10.88
N MET A 37 -3.80 -24.79 -12.00
CA MET A 37 -2.40 -24.37 -12.13
C MET A 37 -2.22 -22.86 -11.91
N ALA A 38 -3.14 -22.05 -12.41
CA ALA A 38 -3.12 -20.61 -12.18
C ALA A 38 -3.31 -20.25 -10.69
N ALA A 39 -4.17 -20.96 -9.97
CA ALA A 39 -4.36 -20.77 -8.54
C ALA A 39 -3.11 -21.13 -7.73
N GLU A 40 -2.45 -22.23 -8.09
CA GLU A 40 -1.17 -22.64 -7.48
C GLU A 40 -0.06 -21.62 -7.78
N ALA A 41 0.03 -21.15 -9.03
CA ALA A 41 0.99 -20.11 -9.43
C ALA A 41 0.78 -18.79 -8.68
N LYS A 42 -0.47 -18.36 -8.47
CA LYS A 42 -0.79 -17.18 -7.65
C LYS A 42 -0.30 -17.35 -6.22
N LYS A 43 -0.52 -18.51 -5.63
CA LYS A 43 -0.09 -18.82 -4.27
C LYS A 43 1.43 -18.81 -4.15
N GLU A 44 2.13 -19.42 -5.10
CA GLU A 44 3.59 -19.45 -5.15
C GLU A 44 4.17 -18.04 -5.29
N MET A 45 3.65 -17.24 -6.21
CA MET A 45 4.08 -15.86 -6.42
C MET A 45 3.85 -14.99 -5.20
N ALA A 46 2.73 -15.15 -4.50
CA ALA A 46 2.44 -14.45 -3.25
C ALA A 46 3.41 -14.88 -2.13
N ASN A 47 3.58 -16.18 -1.93
CA ASN A 47 4.46 -16.72 -0.87
C ASN A 47 5.91 -16.27 -1.04
N ALA A 48 6.43 -16.26 -2.26
CA ALA A 48 7.79 -15.80 -2.56
C ALA A 48 8.02 -14.30 -2.25
N ASN A 49 6.96 -13.50 -2.19
CA ASN A 49 7.00 -12.06 -1.96
C ASN A 49 6.52 -11.63 -0.56
N LEU A 50 6.27 -12.55 0.36
CA LEU A 50 5.89 -12.20 1.75
C LEU A 50 6.97 -11.39 2.47
N ARG A 51 8.24 -11.65 2.18
CA ARG A 51 9.36 -10.87 2.74
C ARG A 51 9.31 -9.40 2.31
N LEU A 52 8.85 -9.13 1.08
CA LEU A 52 8.63 -7.78 0.59
C LEU A 52 7.56 -7.05 1.42
N VAL A 53 6.44 -7.72 1.71
CA VAL A 53 5.38 -7.17 2.57
C VAL A 53 5.92 -6.80 3.95
N VAL A 54 6.67 -7.70 4.59
CA VAL A 54 7.28 -7.45 5.90
C VAL A 54 8.23 -6.25 5.85
N SER A 55 9.06 -6.14 4.81
CA SER A 55 10.02 -5.05 4.64
C SER A 55 9.34 -3.68 4.50
N ILE A 56 8.19 -3.65 3.84
CA ILE A 56 7.39 -2.43 3.69
C ILE A 56 6.65 -2.11 4.99
N ALA A 57 6.00 -3.09 5.62
CA ALA A 57 5.26 -2.91 6.88
C ALA A 57 6.15 -2.37 8.02
N LYS A 58 7.42 -2.76 8.07
CA LYS A 58 8.40 -2.25 9.04
C LYS A 58 8.62 -0.73 8.96
N LYS A 59 8.25 -0.08 7.87
CA LYS A 59 8.37 1.38 7.70
C LYS A 59 7.21 2.17 8.31
N TYR A 60 6.22 1.49 8.87
CA TYR A 60 5.00 2.09 9.45
C TYR A 60 4.81 1.76 10.94
N PRO A 61 5.84 1.85 11.79
CA PRO A 61 5.69 1.59 13.23
C PRO A 61 4.90 2.71 13.90
N GLY A 62 4.17 2.38 14.98
CA GLY A 62 3.51 3.38 15.84
C GLY A 62 2.39 4.19 15.18
N ARG A 63 1.79 3.68 14.10
CA ARG A 63 0.71 4.34 13.35
C ARG A 63 -0.70 3.96 13.83
N GLY A 64 -0.83 3.42 15.05
CA GLY A 64 -2.12 3.03 15.63
C GLY A 64 -2.64 1.66 15.21
N MET A 65 -1.87 0.89 14.44
CA MET A 65 -2.17 -0.50 14.08
C MET A 65 -1.06 -1.44 14.55
N PRO A 66 -1.40 -2.65 15.06
CA PRO A 66 -0.43 -3.70 15.35
C PRO A 66 0.34 -4.11 14.08
N PHE A 67 1.62 -4.48 14.25
CA PHE A 67 2.49 -4.86 13.13
C PHE A 67 1.94 -6.05 12.32
N LEU A 68 1.35 -7.05 12.98
CA LEU A 68 0.73 -8.20 12.31
C LEU A 68 -0.47 -7.80 11.45
N ASP A 69 -1.25 -6.82 11.88
CA ASP A 69 -2.37 -6.30 11.09
C ASP A 69 -1.88 -5.55 9.85
N LEU A 70 -0.78 -4.81 9.97
CA LEU A 70 -0.12 -4.16 8.82
C LEU A 70 0.36 -5.20 7.79
N ILE A 71 0.92 -6.33 8.27
CA ILE A 71 1.33 -7.44 7.40
C ILE A 71 0.12 -8.05 6.68
N GLN A 72 -0.98 -8.30 7.39
CA GLN A 72 -2.20 -8.86 6.79
C GLN A 72 -2.77 -7.94 5.71
N GLU A 73 -2.87 -6.64 5.99
CA GLU A 73 -3.31 -5.66 5.00
C GLU A 73 -2.34 -5.56 3.81
N GLY A 74 -1.05 -5.60 4.08
CA GLY A 74 -0.03 -5.66 3.03
C GLY A 74 -0.15 -6.91 2.16
N ASN A 75 -0.47 -8.07 2.75
CA ASN A 75 -0.73 -9.31 2.01
C ASN A 75 -1.97 -9.21 1.12
N MET A 76 -3.02 -8.53 1.55
CA MET A 76 -4.18 -8.24 0.70
C MET A 76 -3.80 -7.37 -0.50
N GLY A 77 -2.92 -6.38 -0.30
CA GLY A 77 -2.35 -5.59 -1.38
C GLY A 77 -1.50 -6.43 -2.34
N LEU A 78 -0.67 -7.34 -1.82
CA LEU A 78 0.13 -8.27 -2.61
C LEU A 78 -0.73 -9.17 -3.49
N LEU A 79 -1.82 -9.74 -2.96
CA LEU A 79 -2.74 -10.58 -3.74
C LEU A 79 -3.39 -9.80 -4.89
N LYS A 80 -3.77 -8.55 -4.66
CA LYS A 80 -4.27 -7.66 -5.73
C LYS A 80 -3.21 -7.40 -6.79
N ALA A 81 -1.94 -7.23 -6.38
CA ALA A 81 -0.84 -7.07 -7.32
C ALA A 81 -0.64 -8.31 -8.19
N VAL A 82 -0.68 -9.52 -7.59
CA VAL A 82 -0.58 -10.79 -8.33
C VAL A 82 -1.70 -10.91 -9.36
N ASP A 83 -2.92 -10.52 -9.00
CA ASP A 83 -4.07 -10.60 -9.91
C ASP A 83 -4.00 -9.61 -11.08
N LYS A 84 -3.40 -8.44 -10.87
CA LYS A 84 -3.38 -7.35 -11.86
C LYS A 84 -2.04 -7.17 -12.57
N PHE A 85 -1.03 -7.96 -12.21
CA PHE A 85 0.29 -7.86 -12.81
C PHE A 85 0.27 -8.25 -14.29
N ASP A 86 0.83 -7.37 -15.10
CA ASP A 86 1.01 -7.55 -16.55
C ASP A 86 2.51 -7.68 -16.86
N TYR A 87 2.96 -8.90 -17.11
CA TYR A 87 4.37 -9.19 -17.39
C TYR A 87 4.85 -8.61 -18.72
N THR A 88 3.95 -8.25 -19.63
CA THR A 88 4.31 -7.72 -20.96
C THR A 88 4.88 -6.30 -20.89
N LYS A 89 4.66 -5.59 -19.77
CA LYS A 89 5.10 -4.20 -19.58
C LYS A 89 6.57 -4.04 -19.18
N GLY A 90 7.30 -5.11 -18.97
CA GLY A 90 8.76 -5.10 -18.82
C GLY A 90 9.31 -4.68 -17.46
N TYR A 91 8.48 -4.34 -16.46
CA TYR A 91 8.94 -4.06 -15.09
C TYR A 91 8.87 -5.30 -14.20
N LYS A 92 9.71 -5.31 -13.15
CA LYS A 92 9.72 -6.39 -12.16
C LYS A 92 8.44 -6.41 -11.33
N PHE A 93 7.96 -7.61 -10.98
CA PHE A 93 6.81 -7.78 -10.10
C PHE A 93 6.97 -7.03 -8.77
N SER A 94 8.14 -7.08 -8.13
CA SER A 94 8.41 -6.40 -6.88
C SER A 94 8.17 -4.88 -6.95
N THR A 95 8.50 -4.24 -8.05
CA THR A 95 8.27 -2.81 -8.27
C THR A 95 6.77 -2.50 -8.31
N TYR A 96 6.02 -3.29 -9.04
CA TYR A 96 4.56 -3.15 -9.14
C TYR A 96 3.86 -3.48 -7.81
N ALA A 97 4.24 -4.60 -7.18
CA ALA A 97 3.66 -5.05 -5.92
C ALA A 97 3.90 -4.05 -4.77
N THR A 98 5.05 -3.38 -4.73
CA THR A 98 5.37 -2.38 -3.72
C THR A 98 4.32 -1.28 -3.65
N TRP A 99 3.83 -0.82 -4.81
CA TRP A 99 2.76 0.19 -4.86
C TRP A 99 1.46 -0.32 -4.23
N TRP A 100 1.03 -1.54 -4.59
CA TRP A 100 -0.20 -2.14 -4.06
C TRP A 100 -0.13 -2.43 -2.57
N ILE A 101 1.02 -2.94 -2.11
CA ILE A 101 1.26 -3.23 -0.68
C ILE A 101 1.22 -1.93 0.12
N ARG A 102 1.93 -0.89 -0.34
CA ARG A 102 1.94 0.41 0.33
C ARG A 102 0.57 1.04 0.35
N GLN A 103 -0.16 0.99 -0.75
CA GLN A 103 -1.53 1.50 -0.85
C GLN A 103 -2.47 0.81 0.15
N ALA A 104 -2.41 -0.52 0.25
CA ALA A 104 -3.22 -1.28 1.18
C ALA A 104 -2.91 -0.92 2.64
N ILE A 105 -1.64 -0.84 3.01
CA ILE A 105 -1.19 -0.49 4.36
C ILE A 105 -1.60 0.94 4.72
N THR A 106 -1.32 1.92 3.87
CA THR A 106 -1.65 3.33 4.16
C THR A 106 -3.15 3.56 4.25
N ARG A 107 -3.93 2.91 3.39
CA ARG A 107 -5.39 2.98 3.45
C ARG A 107 -5.93 2.36 4.74
N SER A 108 -5.43 1.21 5.14
CA SER A 108 -5.84 0.55 6.37
C SER A 108 -5.50 1.38 7.61
N ILE A 109 -4.32 2.01 7.66
CA ILE A 109 -3.98 2.96 8.71
C ILE A 109 -4.96 4.13 8.74
N ALA A 110 -5.32 4.70 7.60
CA ALA A 110 -6.28 5.79 7.51
C ALA A 110 -7.67 5.39 8.02
N ASP A 111 -8.12 4.16 7.70
CA ASP A 111 -9.46 3.68 8.05
C ASP A 111 -9.58 3.19 9.50
N GLN A 112 -8.52 2.60 10.07
CA GLN A 112 -8.62 1.81 11.32
C GLN A 112 -7.75 2.33 12.48
N ALA A 113 -6.80 3.22 12.24
CA ALA A 113 -5.85 3.67 13.27
C ALA A 113 -6.46 4.60 14.32
N ARG A 114 -7.64 5.14 14.09
CA ARG A 114 -8.32 6.07 15.00
C ARG A 114 -9.51 5.42 15.68
N THR A 115 -9.68 5.69 16.98
CA THR A 115 -10.84 5.23 17.75
C THR A 115 -12.14 5.82 17.19
N ILE A 116 -12.11 7.07 16.74
CA ILE A 116 -13.20 7.71 16.00
C ILE A 116 -12.81 7.69 14.53
N ARG A 117 -13.61 7.01 13.73
CA ARG A 117 -13.36 6.89 12.29
C ARG A 117 -13.48 8.24 11.60
N VAL A 118 -12.46 8.60 10.85
CA VAL A 118 -12.43 9.76 9.96
C VAL A 118 -12.40 9.27 8.50
N PRO A 119 -13.20 9.87 7.59
CA PRO A 119 -13.15 9.49 6.17
C PRO A 119 -11.74 9.63 5.58
N VAL A 120 -11.38 8.73 4.65
CA VAL A 120 -9.99 8.68 4.09
C VAL A 120 -9.58 10.01 3.46
N HIS A 121 -10.48 10.68 2.73
CA HIS A 121 -10.18 11.99 2.12
C HIS A 121 -9.88 13.08 3.16
N MET A 122 -10.50 13.02 4.34
CA MET A 122 -10.19 13.93 5.46
C MET A 122 -8.82 13.61 6.05
N VAL A 123 -8.48 12.33 6.20
CA VAL A 123 -7.14 11.91 6.68
C VAL A 123 -6.06 12.40 5.73
N GLU A 124 -6.27 12.31 4.41
CA GLU A 124 -5.34 12.84 3.41
C GLU A 124 -5.17 14.36 3.54
N THR A 125 -6.27 15.07 3.71
CA THR A 125 -6.27 16.53 3.91
C THR A 125 -5.52 16.93 5.18
N ILE A 126 -5.76 16.24 6.29
CA ILE A 126 -5.06 16.46 7.57
C ILE A 126 -3.56 16.19 7.43
N ASN A 127 -3.17 15.11 6.77
CA ASN A 127 -1.77 14.76 6.54
C ASN A 127 -1.07 15.80 5.64
N LYS A 128 -1.76 16.32 4.64
CA LYS A 128 -1.27 17.41 3.79
C LYS A 128 -1.08 18.69 4.59
N LEU A 129 -2.05 19.04 5.43
CA LEU A 129 -1.98 20.21 6.31
C LEU A 129 -0.78 20.10 7.26
N LYS A 130 -0.60 18.98 7.96
CA LYS A 130 0.53 18.75 8.86
C LYS A 130 1.89 18.85 8.16
N ARG A 131 1.98 18.40 6.91
CA ARG A 131 3.19 18.52 6.10
C ARG A 131 3.50 19.97 5.77
N ILE A 132 2.50 20.73 5.32
CA ILE A 132 2.62 22.16 4.99
C ILE A 132 2.97 22.95 6.23
N GLN A 133 2.32 22.67 7.35
CA GLN A 133 2.60 23.32 8.64
C GLN A 133 4.07 23.14 9.05
N ARG A 134 4.60 21.92 8.96
CA ARG A 134 6.03 21.65 9.26
C ARG A 134 6.96 22.41 8.33
N GLN A 135 6.67 22.40 7.02
CA GLN A 135 7.48 23.12 6.05
C GLN A 135 7.48 24.62 6.32
N MET A 136 6.30 25.22 6.55
CA MET A 136 6.19 26.64 6.85
C MET A 136 6.82 27.02 8.19
N THR A 137 6.75 26.14 9.19
CA THR A 137 7.44 26.36 10.46
C THR A 137 8.96 26.46 10.27
N LEU A 138 9.52 25.63 9.41
CA LEU A 138 10.96 25.68 9.07
C LEU A 138 11.30 26.95 8.26
N GLU A 139 10.46 27.35 7.32
CA GLU A 139 10.68 28.53 6.46
C GLU A 139 10.53 29.84 7.26
N LEU A 140 9.55 29.93 8.14
CA LEU A 140 9.21 31.14 8.91
C LEU A 140 9.91 31.24 10.27
N ASN A 141 10.51 30.14 10.72
CA ASN A 141 11.10 30.00 12.05
C ASN A 141 10.11 30.29 13.20
N ARG A 142 8.82 30.13 12.96
CA ARG A 142 7.67 30.23 13.86
C ARG A 142 6.52 29.38 13.34
N GLU A 143 5.53 29.13 14.19
CA GLU A 143 4.30 28.49 13.73
C GLU A 143 3.52 29.38 12.75
N PRO A 144 3.05 28.83 11.61
CA PRO A 144 2.23 29.56 10.67
C PRO A 144 0.82 29.81 11.23
N THR A 145 0.21 30.93 10.86
CA THR A 145 -1.17 31.24 11.20
C THR A 145 -2.16 30.45 10.34
N GLU A 146 -3.41 30.32 10.80
CA GLU A 146 -4.49 29.66 10.03
C GLU A 146 -4.67 30.31 8.65
N ALA A 147 -4.57 31.63 8.55
CA ALA A 147 -4.65 32.37 7.30
C ALA A 147 -3.50 32.02 6.33
N GLU A 148 -2.28 31.91 6.83
CA GLU A 148 -1.10 31.50 6.04
C GLU A 148 -1.23 30.05 5.53
N LEU A 149 -1.71 29.14 6.39
CA LEU A 149 -1.99 27.76 6.03
C LEU A 149 -3.10 27.65 4.98
N ALA A 150 -4.19 28.39 5.16
CA ALA A 150 -5.31 28.43 4.23
C ALA A 150 -4.88 28.90 2.84
N LYS A 151 -4.06 29.95 2.79
CA LYS A 151 -3.48 30.46 1.54
C LYS A 151 -2.59 29.44 0.83
N LYS A 152 -1.71 28.77 1.57
CA LYS A 152 -0.79 27.75 1.01
C LYS A 152 -1.54 26.51 0.55
N MET A 153 -2.63 26.14 1.22
CA MET A 153 -3.50 25.01 0.85
C MET A 153 -4.55 25.34 -0.21
N ASN A 154 -4.71 26.60 -0.56
CA ASN A 154 -5.77 27.10 -1.47
C ASN A 154 -7.17 26.72 -0.94
N THR A 155 -7.43 26.98 0.34
CA THR A 155 -8.69 26.68 1.03
C THR A 155 -9.09 27.81 1.97
N THR A 156 -10.19 27.65 2.70
CA THR A 156 -10.67 28.63 3.69
C THR A 156 -10.06 28.38 5.07
N GLU A 157 -9.95 29.44 5.91
CA GLU A 157 -9.46 29.32 7.29
C GLU A 157 -10.35 28.40 8.13
N GLU A 158 -11.67 28.41 7.90
CA GLU A 158 -12.63 27.54 8.56
C GLU A 158 -12.30 26.05 8.34
N LYS A 159 -12.02 25.64 7.09
CA LYS A 159 -11.61 24.29 6.77
C LYS A 159 -10.25 23.90 7.38
N VAL A 160 -9.32 24.85 7.47
CA VAL A 160 -8.04 24.62 8.15
C VAL A 160 -8.27 24.39 9.64
N ARG A 161 -9.11 25.21 10.27
CA ARG A 161 -9.47 25.07 11.70
C ARG A 161 -10.13 23.73 11.98
N ASP A 162 -11.10 23.33 11.17
CA ASP A 162 -11.74 22.03 11.27
C ASP A 162 -10.73 20.88 11.17
N CYS A 163 -9.78 20.95 10.25
CA CYS A 163 -8.72 19.94 10.11
C CYS A 163 -7.73 19.93 11.29
N LEU A 164 -7.50 21.06 11.95
CA LEU A 164 -6.62 21.15 13.13
C LEU A 164 -7.25 20.54 14.39
N LEU A 165 -8.59 20.52 14.47
CA LEU A 165 -9.33 19.91 15.58
C LEU A 165 -9.32 18.37 15.57
N TYR A 166 -8.96 17.74 14.46
CA TYR A 166 -8.80 16.29 14.32
C TYR A 166 -7.34 15.84 14.59
#